data_9567f6727c69198fa1ccd6bee806810c
#
_entry.id   9567f6727c69198fa1ccd6bee806810c
#
_cell.length_a   1.000
_cell.length_b   1.000
_cell.length_c   1.000
_cell.angle_alpha   90.00
_cell.angle_beta   90.00
_cell.angle_gamma   90.00
#
_symmetry.space_group_name_H-M   'P 1'
#
loop_
_entity.id
_entity.type
_entity.pdbx_description
1 polymer ?
#
loop_
_entity_poly.entity_id
_entity_poly.type
_entity_poly.pdbx_seq_one_letter_code
_entity_poly.pdbx_strand_id
1 'polypeptide(L)'
;ADLTDERFRTKTGGLVKYAPGLSVKKARSSKNGFEVSQGGTLLWIPQETHEINKDISLLMTEDMKWIEAGTEVVKDIFSQTSGIVTVTQKNDILREITVRNGTFHECDDEEVLNRFTEEGNLVNPGEKIMDGIDNKEILFVQKLETSKCRGLLLRTVEEFTIPDQAELPDLSHVNQEKGPHLGLKAIQRLTYKDGELIKSVEGVELLRTHLSIESFNATPQMTIDVESIKDDNDASIN
;
A
#
# COMPACT_ATOMS: atom_id res chain seq x y z
N ALA A 1 14.22 6.58 16.52
CA ALA A 1 14.28 5.34 15.73
C ALA A 1 12.92 5.02 15.13
N ASP A 2 12.92 4.45 13.94
CA ASP A 2 11.70 3.96 13.32
C ASP A 2 11.46 2.52 13.77
N LEU A 3 10.26 2.27 14.22
CA LEU A 3 9.80 0.92 14.53
C LEU A 3 8.95 0.41 13.39
N THR A 4 9.25 -0.80 12.94
CA THR A 4 8.49 -1.49 11.92
C THR A 4 7.63 -2.56 12.56
N ASP A 5 6.46 -2.79 12.01
CA ASP A 5 5.51 -3.78 12.48
C ASP A 5 5.11 -4.66 11.31
N GLU A 6 5.40 -5.95 11.41
CA GLU A 6 5.07 -6.92 10.36
C GLU A 6 3.59 -6.97 10.02
N ARG A 7 2.71 -6.55 10.94
CA ARG A 7 1.27 -6.47 10.68
C ARG A 7 0.92 -5.47 9.59
N PHE A 8 1.79 -4.47 9.36
CA PHE A 8 1.60 -3.43 8.35
C PHE A 8 2.48 -3.64 7.13
N ARG A 9 2.94 -4.86 6.94
CA ARG A 9 3.75 -5.24 5.77
C ARG A 9 2.90 -6.00 4.76
N THR A 10 3.06 -5.66 3.49
CA THR A 10 2.38 -6.34 2.38
C THR A 10 3.25 -7.46 1.82
N LYS A 11 2.66 -8.32 0.99
CA LYS A 11 3.40 -9.42 0.34
C LYS A 11 4.02 -9.00 -0.99
N THR A 12 3.44 -8.02 -1.64
CA THR A 12 3.88 -7.51 -2.94
C THR A 12 3.53 -6.03 -3.03
N GLY A 13 3.85 -5.39 -4.14
CA GLY A 13 3.38 -4.05 -4.44
C GLY A 13 1.85 -3.97 -4.55
N GLY A 14 1.33 -2.81 -4.79
CA GLY A 14 -0.10 -2.59 -4.89
C GLY A 14 -0.49 -1.12 -4.91
N LEU A 15 -1.79 -0.90 -4.79
CA LEU A 15 -2.38 0.44 -4.74
C LEU A 15 -2.83 0.75 -3.32
N VAL A 16 -2.47 1.94 -2.84
CA VAL A 16 -2.90 2.46 -1.54
C VAL A 16 -4.11 3.36 -1.72
N LYS A 17 -5.13 3.16 -0.88
CA LYS A 17 -6.27 4.06 -0.76
C LYS A 17 -6.56 4.35 0.70
N TYR A 18 -6.84 5.60 1.03
CA TYR A 18 -7.28 5.96 2.37
C TYR A 18 -8.81 5.93 2.41
N ALA A 19 -9.37 5.16 3.33
CA ALA A 19 -10.80 5.19 3.57
C ALA A 19 -11.21 6.55 4.17
N PRO A 20 -12.45 6.98 4.02
CA PRO A 20 -12.92 8.22 4.63
C PRO A 20 -12.62 8.25 6.15
N GLY A 21 -12.07 9.34 6.61
CA GLY A 21 -11.69 9.52 8.00
C GLY A 21 -10.20 9.37 8.28
N LEU A 22 -9.48 8.56 7.51
CA LEU A 22 -8.03 8.48 7.62
C LEU A 22 -7.42 9.72 6.99
N SER A 23 -6.65 10.47 7.78
CA SER A 23 -6.02 11.69 7.29
C SER A 23 -4.60 11.84 7.77
N VAL A 24 -3.80 12.52 6.97
CA VAL A 24 -2.40 12.81 7.26
C VAL A 24 -2.16 14.31 7.21
N LYS A 25 -1.15 14.74 7.95
CA LYS A 25 -0.69 16.13 7.87
C LYS A 25 0.03 16.34 6.55
N LYS A 26 -0.12 17.55 6.01
CA LYS A 26 0.56 17.94 4.79
C LYS A 26 2.07 17.88 5.01
N ALA A 27 2.71 16.87 4.43
CA ALA A 27 4.13 16.65 4.60
C ALA A 27 4.93 17.66 3.78
N ARG A 28 5.94 18.26 4.41
CA ARG A 28 6.90 19.11 3.72
C ARG A 28 7.92 18.29 2.93
N SER A 29 8.07 17.02 3.29
CA SER A 29 8.99 16.10 2.64
C SER A 29 8.40 14.72 2.66
N SER A 30 8.28 14.09 1.50
CA SER A 30 7.83 12.70 1.35
C SER A 30 8.90 11.68 1.77
N LYS A 31 10.12 12.11 2.08
CA LYS A 31 11.21 11.18 2.44
C LYS A 31 10.94 10.41 3.72
N ASN A 32 10.22 11.00 4.65
CA ASN A 32 9.92 10.40 5.95
C ASN A 32 8.48 9.93 6.08
N GLY A 33 7.74 9.90 4.96
CA GLY A 33 6.35 9.51 4.95
C GLY A 33 5.41 10.65 5.36
N PHE A 34 4.17 10.28 5.65
CA PHE A 34 3.07 11.22 5.93
C PHE A 34 2.59 11.01 7.35
N GLU A 35 2.69 12.04 8.18
CA GLU A 35 2.30 11.94 9.58
C GLU A 35 0.79 11.79 9.72
N VAL A 36 0.36 10.77 10.43
CA VAL A 36 -1.06 10.51 10.69
C VAL A 36 -1.63 11.58 11.61
N SER A 37 -2.63 12.32 11.13
CA SER A 37 -3.38 13.29 11.94
C SER A 37 -4.64 12.67 12.53
N GLN A 38 -5.28 11.77 11.81
CA GLN A 38 -6.44 11.03 12.27
C GLN A 38 -6.34 9.59 11.78
N GLY A 39 -6.42 8.63 12.69
CA GLY A 39 -6.42 7.21 12.39
C GLY A 39 -7.68 6.79 11.65
N GLY A 40 -7.65 5.60 11.11
CA GLY A 40 -8.75 5.05 10.33
C GLY A 40 -8.31 3.81 9.57
N THR A 41 -8.90 3.58 8.42
CA THR A 41 -8.62 2.38 7.62
C THR A 41 -7.80 2.73 6.38
N LEU A 42 -6.70 2.02 6.22
CA LEU A 42 -5.89 2.03 5.01
C LEU A 42 -6.29 0.83 4.16
N LEU A 43 -6.60 1.08 2.90
CA LEU A 43 -7.01 0.06 1.96
C LEU A 43 -5.83 -0.27 1.04
N TRP A 44 -5.59 -1.56 0.88
CA TRP A 44 -4.50 -2.07 0.05
C TRP A 44 -5.04 -3.02 -1.01
N ILE A 45 -4.75 -2.71 -2.26
CA ILE A 45 -5.17 -3.52 -3.40
C ILE A 45 -3.90 -4.13 -4.00
N PRO A 46 -3.64 -5.43 -3.77
CA PRO A 46 -2.40 -6.06 -4.21
C PRO A 46 -2.22 -6.07 -5.71
N GLN A 47 -1.00 -5.80 -6.16
CA GLN A 47 -0.62 -5.89 -7.56
C GLN A 47 0.87 -6.16 -7.65
N GLU A 48 1.22 -7.28 -8.28
CA GLU A 48 2.60 -7.62 -8.57
C GLU A 48 2.99 -7.03 -9.92
N THR A 49 4.13 -6.36 -9.99
CA THR A 49 4.58 -5.72 -11.22
C THR A 49 6.01 -6.12 -11.53
N HIS A 50 6.21 -6.67 -12.72
CA HIS A 50 7.54 -7.04 -13.24
C HIS A 50 7.85 -6.15 -14.44
N GLU A 51 9.01 -5.50 -14.41
CA GLU A 51 9.54 -4.81 -15.58
C GLU A 51 10.62 -5.69 -16.21
N ILE A 52 10.45 -6.01 -17.49
CA ILE A 52 11.35 -6.91 -18.20
C ILE A 52 11.81 -6.28 -19.53
N ASN A 53 13.01 -6.68 -19.96
CA ASN A 53 13.51 -6.33 -21.28
C ASN A 53 12.90 -7.29 -22.31
N LYS A 54 12.13 -6.76 -23.27
CA LYS A 54 11.42 -7.59 -24.25
C LYS A 54 12.32 -8.40 -25.17
N ASP A 55 13.58 -7.95 -25.37
CA ASP A 55 14.48 -8.59 -26.33
C ASP A 55 15.23 -9.77 -25.73
N ILE A 56 15.42 -9.77 -24.40
CA ILE A 56 16.19 -10.82 -23.72
C ILE A 56 15.36 -11.68 -22.77
N SER A 57 14.14 -11.27 -22.46
CA SER A 57 13.27 -11.99 -21.53
C SER A 57 12.18 -12.75 -22.29
N LEU A 58 12.08 -14.05 -22.00
CA LEU A 58 11.08 -14.90 -22.62
C LEU A 58 9.78 -14.86 -21.81
N LEU A 59 8.73 -14.34 -22.41
CA LEU A 59 7.40 -14.29 -21.80
C LEU A 59 6.78 -15.69 -21.79
N MET A 60 6.38 -16.15 -20.60
CA MET A 60 5.84 -17.50 -20.39
C MET A 60 4.33 -17.51 -20.16
N THR A 61 3.69 -16.37 -20.24
CA THR A 61 2.23 -16.22 -20.05
C THR A 61 1.64 -15.34 -21.13
N GLU A 62 0.32 -15.18 -21.11
CA GLU A 62 -0.41 -14.39 -22.09
C GLU A 62 -1.17 -13.26 -21.42
N ASP A 63 -1.41 -12.18 -22.17
CA ASP A 63 -2.24 -11.06 -21.73
C ASP A 63 -3.66 -11.54 -21.42
N MET A 64 -4.23 -11.02 -20.33
CA MET A 64 -5.59 -11.32 -19.86
C MET A 64 -5.82 -12.77 -19.39
N LYS A 65 -4.75 -13.51 -19.16
CA LYS A 65 -4.86 -14.86 -18.61
C LYS A 65 -4.91 -14.82 -17.07
N TRP A 66 -5.81 -15.61 -16.50
CA TRP A 66 -5.80 -15.84 -15.06
C TRP A 66 -4.74 -16.89 -14.71
N ILE A 67 -3.91 -16.61 -13.73
CA ILE A 67 -2.85 -17.51 -13.27
C ILE A 67 -2.91 -17.72 -11.75
N GLU A 68 -2.44 -18.89 -11.31
CA GLU A 68 -2.22 -19.15 -9.90
C GLU A 68 -0.85 -18.66 -9.47
N ALA A 69 -0.72 -18.33 -8.18
CA ALA A 69 0.56 -18.04 -7.57
C ALA A 69 1.52 -19.21 -7.80
N GLY A 70 2.77 -18.92 -8.10
CA GLY A 70 3.76 -19.93 -8.46
C GLY A 70 3.86 -20.20 -9.97
N THR A 71 3.04 -19.55 -10.78
CA THR A 71 3.10 -19.66 -12.24
C THR A 71 4.31 -18.89 -12.78
N GLU A 72 5.03 -19.50 -13.73
CA GLU A 72 6.14 -18.83 -14.41
C GLU A 72 5.60 -17.78 -15.36
N VAL A 73 5.88 -16.51 -15.09
CA VAL A 73 5.39 -15.40 -15.92
C VAL A 73 6.41 -14.95 -16.96
N VAL A 74 7.67 -15.01 -16.60
CA VAL A 74 8.83 -14.84 -17.48
C VAL A 74 9.76 -16.01 -17.18
N LYS A 75 10.61 -16.37 -18.11
CA LYS A 75 11.58 -17.44 -17.88
C LYS A 75 12.31 -17.28 -16.56
N ASP A 76 12.18 -18.28 -15.70
CA ASP A 76 12.79 -18.36 -14.36
C ASP A 76 12.24 -17.32 -13.34
N ILE A 77 11.15 -16.63 -13.66
CA ILE A 77 10.48 -15.69 -12.75
C ILE A 77 9.03 -16.17 -12.51
N PHE A 78 8.71 -16.41 -11.25
CA PHE A 78 7.44 -16.98 -10.83
C PHE A 78 6.59 -15.95 -10.10
N SER A 79 5.28 -15.95 -10.36
CA SER A 79 4.36 -15.07 -9.66
C SER A 79 4.20 -15.45 -8.19
N GLN A 80 4.03 -14.45 -7.34
CA GLN A 80 3.67 -14.65 -5.94
C GLN A 80 2.17 -14.49 -5.72
N THR A 81 1.47 -13.94 -6.69
CA THR A 81 0.06 -13.58 -6.62
C THR A 81 -0.74 -14.36 -7.64
N SER A 82 -1.94 -14.80 -7.24
CA SER A 82 -2.93 -15.33 -8.17
C SER A 82 -3.79 -14.19 -8.70
N GLY A 83 -4.08 -14.20 -10.00
CA GLY A 83 -4.92 -13.16 -10.59
C GLY A 83 -4.78 -13.06 -12.10
N ILE A 84 -5.22 -11.93 -12.61
CA ILE A 84 -5.21 -11.64 -14.06
C ILE A 84 -3.89 -10.99 -14.43
N VAL A 85 -3.26 -11.54 -15.47
CA VAL A 85 -2.03 -11.01 -16.05
C VAL A 85 -2.39 -9.94 -17.07
N THR A 86 -1.69 -8.80 -17.01
CA THR A 86 -1.70 -7.83 -18.11
C THR A 86 -0.28 -7.58 -18.57
N VAL A 87 -0.08 -7.52 -19.88
CA VAL A 87 1.21 -7.29 -20.51
C VAL A 87 1.15 -5.97 -21.27
N THR A 88 1.98 -5.01 -20.87
CA THR A 88 1.99 -3.68 -21.47
C THR A 88 3.39 -3.36 -22.00
N GLN A 89 3.45 -2.93 -23.26
CA GLN A 89 4.67 -2.43 -23.86
C GLN A 89 4.89 -0.99 -23.40
N LYS A 90 5.94 -0.75 -22.62
CA LYS A 90 6.24 0.57 -22.08
C LYS A 90 6.99 1.46 -23.08
N ASN A 91 7.99 0.88 -23.74
CA ASN A 91 8.78 1.56 -24.76
C ASN A 91 9.40 0.48 -25.67
N ASP A 92 10.36 0.83 -26.50
CA ASP A 92 10.94 -0.10 -27.47
C ASP A 92 11.64 -1.30 -26.83
N ILE A 93 12.08 -1.19 -25.59
CA ILE A 93 12.86 -2.23 -24.91
C ILE A 93 12.20 -2.80 -23.65
N LEU A 94 11.26 -2.09 -23.03
CA LEU A 94 10.67 -2.51 -21.76
C LEU A 94 9.21 -2.97 -21.91
N ARG A 95 8.91 -4.08 -21.29
CA ARG A 95 7.55 -4.56 -21.03
C ARG A 95 7.27 -4.52 -19.54
N GLU A 96 6.03 -4.26 -19.20
CA GLU A 96 5.54 -4.36 -17.84
C GLU A 96 4.51 -5.48 -17.76
N ILE A 97 4.73 -6.42 -16.85
CA ILE A 97 3.81 -7.52 -16.60
C ILE A 97 3.22 -7.30 -15.22
N THR A 98 1.91 -7.20 -15.13
CA THR A 98 1.21 -7.09 -13.85
C THR A 98 0.42 -8.35 -13.59
N VAL A 99 0.35 -8.73 -12.31
CA VAL A 99 -0.58 -9.76 -11.84
C VAL A 99 -1.47 -9.07 -10.82
N ARG A 100 -2.75 -8.93 -11.16
CA ARG A 100 -3.76 -8.27 -10.33
C ARG A 100 -4.67 -9.33 -9.73
N ASN A 101 -4.79 -9.33 -8.41
CA ASN A 101 -5.76 -10.22 -7.76
C ASN A 101 -7.17 -9.94 -8.27
N GLY A 102 -8.03 -10.93 -8.21
CA GLY A 102 -9.44 -10.76 -8.54
C GLY A 102 -9.92 -11.66 -9.66
N THR A 103 -11.16 -11.45 -10.04
CA THR A 103 -11.85 -12.20 -11.08
C THR A 103 -12.34 -11.25 -12.16
N PHE A 104 -12.16 -11.66 -13.41
CA PHE A 104 -12.62 -10.89 -14.56
C PHE A 104 -13.99 -11.37 -15.00
N HIS A 105 -14.91 -10.43 -15.18
CA HIS A 105 -16.27 -10.68 -15.64
C HIS A 105 -16.49 -9.94 -16.96
N GLU A 106 -16.65 -10.69 -18.03
CA GLU A 106 -16.96 -10.09 -19.32
C GLU A 106 -18.30 -9.35 -19.26
N CYS A 107 -18.34 -8.19 -19.84
CA CYS A 107 -19.53 -7.33 -19.84
C CYS A 107 -19.52 -6.44 -21.06
N ASP A 108 -20.64 -6.45 -21.79
CA ASP A 108 -20.85 -5.57 -22.94
C ASP A 108 -21.90 -4.49 -22.67
N ASP A 109 -22.46 -4.46 -21.47
CA ASP A 109 -23.48 -3.49 -21.09
C ASP A 109 -22.82 -2.12 -20.83
N GLU A 110 -23.10 -1.17 -21.71
CA GLU A 110 -22.52 0.18 -21.63
C GLU A 110 -22.94 0.92 -20.35
N GLU A 111 -24.13 0.70 -19.83
CA GLU A 111 -24.58 1.31 -18.58
C GLU A 111 -23.76 0.83 -17.39
N VAL A 112 -23.42 -0.45 -17.38
CA VAL A 112 -22.56 -1.02 -16.34
C VAL A 112 -21.15 -0.50 -16.48
N LEU A 113 -20.57 -0.59 -17.67
CA LEU A 113 -19.19 -0.21 -17.93
C LEU A 113 -18.92 1.28 -17.65
N ASN A 114 -19.87 2.14 -17.98
CA ASN A 114 -19.72 3.59 -17.82
C ASN A 114 -19.72 4.05 -16.35
N ARG A 115 -20.12 3.18 -15.43
CA ARG A 115 -20.03 3.48 -13.99
C ARG A 115 -18.62 3.31 -13.43
N PHE A 116 -17.74 2.67 -14.18
CA PHE A 116 -16.41 2.33 -13.71
C PHE A 116 -15.33 2.88 -14.64
N THR A 117 -14.13 3.06 -14.09
CA THR A 117 -12.98 3.56 -14.84
C THR A 117 -11.88 2.49 -14.91
N GLU A 118 -10.93 2.69 -15.79
CA GLU A 118 -9.76 1.83 -15.87
C GLU A 118 -8.85 1.97 -14.63
N GLU A 119 -8.83 3.16 -14.05
CA GLU A 119 -8.09 3.41 -12.82
C GLU A 119 -8.69 2.70 -11.62
N GLY A 120 -10.00 2.51 -11.63
CA GLY A 120 -10.72 1.75 -10.62
C GLY A 120 -11.52 2.59 -9.65
N ASN A 121 -12.53 1.94 -9.10
CA ASN A 121 -13.45 2.55 -8.13
C ASN A 121 -13.66 1.59 -6.96
N LEU A 122 -13.68 2.13 -5.76
CA LEU A 122 -14.09 1.37 -4.58
C LEU A 122 -15.60 1.21 -4.58
N VAL A 123 -16.05 0.00 -4.30
CA VAL A 123 -17.47 -0.33 -4.20
C VAL A 123 -17.73 -0.88 -2.80
N ASN A 124 -18.64 -0.26 -2.08
CA ASN A 124 -18.99 -0.68 -0.73
C ASN A 124 -19.88 -1.93 -0.74
N PRO A 125 -19.90 -2.70 0.37
CA PRO A 125 -20.79 -3.84 0.47
C PRO A 125 -22.24 -3.47 0.20
N GLY A 126 -22.92 -4.30 -0.58
CA GLY A 126 -24.32 -4.08 -0.95
C GLY A 126 -24.58 -3.14 -2.11
N GLU A 127 -23.57 -2.40 -2.59
CA GLU A 127 -23.72 -1.59 -3.80
C GLU A 127 -23.72 -2.48 -5.03
N LYS A 128 -24.61 -2.18 -5.97
CA LYS A 128 -24.75 -2.98 -7.19
C LYS A 128 -23.59 -2.72 -8.16
N ILE A 129 -22.97 -3.80 -8.60
CA ILE A 129 -21.92 -3.75 -9.64
C ILE A 129 -22.53 -4.13 -10.99
N MET A 130 -23.03 -5.35 -11.09
CA MET A 130 -23.70 -5.88 -12.27
C MET A 130 -24.58 -7.05 -11.86
N ASP A 131 -25.45 -7.49 -12.74
CA ASP A 131 -26.34 -8.62 -12.43
C ASP A 131 -25.55 -9.90 -12.15
N GLY A 132 -25.98 -10.63 -11.13
CA GLY A 132 -25.34 -11.88 -10.72
C GLY A 132 -24.16 -11.72 -9.79
N ILE A 133 -23.74 -10.50 -9.49
CA ILE A 133 -22.66 -10.22 -8.55
C ILE A 133 -23.24 -9.64 -7.26
N ASP A 134 -23.05 -10.36 -6.17
CA ASP A 134 -23.45 -9.95 -4.81
C ASP A 134 -22.19 -9.76 -3.99
N ASN A 135 -21.84 -8.52 -3.69
CA ASN A 135 -20.65 -8.21 -2.92
C ASN A 135 -20.98 -7.99 -1.42
N LYS A 136 -20.39 -8.79 -0.57
CA LYS A 136 -20.50 -8.68 0.89
C LYS A 136 -19.35 -7.92 1.52
N GLU A 137 -18.31 -7.67 0.75
CA GLU A 137 -17.10 -6.99 1.17
C GLU A 137 -16.83 -5.79 0.27
N ILE A 138 -15.98 -4.88 0.72
CA ILE A 138 -15.51 -3.80 -0.12
C ILE A 138 -14.70 -4.39 -1.27
N LEU A 139 -14.96 -3.92 -2.49
CA LEU A 139 -14.25 -4.35 -3.69
C LEU A 139 -13.64 -3.15 -4.40
N PHE A 140 -12.57 -3.39 -5.10
CA PHE A 140 -12.00 -2.44 -6.05
C PHE A 140 -12.29 -2.94 -7.46
N VAL A 141 -13.06 -2.16 -8.22
CA VAL A 141 -13.55 -2.58 -9.53
C VAL A 141 -12.87 -1.74 -10.61
N GLN A 142 -12.24 -2.41 -11.55
CA GLN A 142 -11.56 -1.77 -12.68
C GLN A 142 -12.21 -2.20 -13.99
N LYS A 143 -12.43 -1.23 -14.86
CA LYS A 143 -12.82 -1.52 -16.24
C LYS A 143 -11.59 -1.95 -17.02
N LEU A 144 -11.64 -3.11 -17.65
CA LEU A 144 -10.60 -3.60 -18.54
C LEU A 144 -11.17 -3.78 -19.94
N GLU A 145 -10.47 -3.20 -20.90
CA GLU A 145 -10.86 -3.27 -22.29
C GLU A 145 -9.64 -3.56 -23.15
N THR A 146 -9.70 -4.65 -23.88
CA THR A 146 -8.66 -5.05 -24.83
C THR A 146 -9.29 -5.26 -26.20
N SER A 147 -8.47 -5.51 -27.22
CA SER A 147 -8.97 -5.83 -28.56
C SER A 147 -9.81 -7.10 -28.62
N LYS A 148 -9.67 -7.99 -27.62
CA LYS A 148 -10.34 -9.30 -27.59
C LYS A 148 -11.54 -9.37 -26.67
N CYS A 149 -11.56 -8.58 -25.60
CA CYS A 149 -12.61 -8.64 -24.59
C CYS A 149 -12.71 -7.33 -23.82
N ARG A 150 -13.84 -7.11 -23.19
CA ARG A 150 -14.03 -6.02 -22.25
C ARG A 150 -14.92 -6.49 -21.09
N GLY A 151 -14.74 -5.85 -19.96
CA GLY A 151 -15.48 -6.21 -18.77
C GLY A 151 -14.92 -5.54 -17.52
N LEU A 152 -15.27 -6.10 -16.38
CA LEU A 152 -14.88 -5.61 -15.08
C LEU A 152 -13.98 -6.60 -14.37
N LEU A 153 -12.89 -6.10 -13.81
CA LEU A 153 -12.06 -6.86 -12.91
C LEU A 153 -12.46 -6.50 -11.46
N LEU A 154 -12.94 -7.49 -10.74
CA LEU A 154 -13.37 -7.34 -9.34
C LEU A 154 -12.25 -7.82 -8.43
N ARG A 155 -11.70 -6.90 -7.64
CA ARG A 155 -10.52 -7.15 -6.83
C ARG A 155 -10.86 -7.04 -5.35
N THR A 156 -10.35 -7.98 -4.56
CA THR A 156 -10.46 -7.91 -3.11
C THR A 156 -9.50 -6.88 -2.55
N VAL A 157 -9.87 -6.29 -1.43
CA VAL A 157 -9.13 -5.21 -0.77
C VAL A 157 -8.71 -5.70 0.61
N GLU A 158 -7.43 -5.50 0.94
CA GLU A 158 -6.95 -5.73 2.30
C GLU A 158 -7.11 -4.45 3.12
N GLU A 159 -7.57 -4.59 4.36
CA GLU A 159 -7.83 -3.48 5.25
C GLU A 159 -6.82 -3.49 6.40
N PHE A 160 -6.20 -2.33 6.64
CA PHE A 160 -5.29 -2.13 7.75
C PHE A 160 -5.84 -1.03 8.66
N THR A 161 -6.01 -1.34 9.93
CA THR A 161 -6.45 -0.36 10.91
C THR A 161 -5.27 0.47 11.38
N ILE A 162 -5.30 1.76 11.09
CA ILE A 162 -4.28 2.71 11.52
C ILE A 162 -4.76 3.35 12.82
N PRO A 163 -4.06 3.15 13.95
CA PRO A 163 -4.49 3.73 15.22
C PRO A 163 -4.50 5.25 15.19
N ASP A 164 -5.42 5.84 15.92
CA ASP A 164 -5.41 7.28 16.13
C ASP A 164 -4.19 7.66 16.97
N GLN A 165 -3.66 8.86 16.74
CA GLN A 165 -2.52 9.38 17.49
C GLN A 165 -2.81 9.38 19.01
N ALA A 166 -4.04 9.64 19.40
CA ALA A 166 -4.47 9.63 20.80
C ALA A 166 -4.45 8.24 21.44
N GLU A 167 -4.49 7.17 20.64
CA GLU A 167 -4.47 5.79 21.13
C GLU A 167 -3.06 5.25 21.35
N LEU A 168 -2.03 6.01 20.92
CA LEU A 168 -0.66 5.61 21.12
C LEU A 168 -0.27 5.77 22.59
N PRO A 169 0.58 4.86 23.10
CA PRO A 169 1.06 4.98 24.47
C PRO A 169 1.74 6.33 24.70
N ASP A 170 1.30 7.03 25.73
CA ASP A 170 1.99 8.23 26.17
C ASP A 170 3.10 7.82 27.11
N LEU A 171 4.32 7.84 26.59
CA LEU A 171 5.51 7.49 27.35
C LEU A 171 6.14 8.69 28.05
N SER A 172 5.53 9.88 27.95
CA SER A 172 6.06 11.11 28.55
C SER A 172 6.06 11.08 30.08
N HIS A 173 5.29 10.19 30.68
CA HIS A 173 5.20 10.05 32.14
C HIS A 173 6.17 9.04 32.75
N VAL A 174 6.98 8.39 31.94
CA VAL A 174 7.98 7.44 32.43
C VAL A 174 9.10 8.26 33.11
N ASN A 175 9.41 7.96 34.38
CA ASN A 175 10.43 8.61 35.18
C ASN A 175 10.11 10.03 35.70
N GLN A 176 8.91 10.23 36.23
CA GLN A 176 8.51 11.53 36.80
C GLN A 176 9.16 11.92 38.10
N GLU A 177 9.98 11.09 38.69
CA GLU A 177 10.32 11.26 40.13
C GLU A 177 11.45 12.24 40.46
N LYS A 178 12.45 12.43 39.64
CA LYS A 178 13.55 13.36 40.00
C LYS A 178 14.42 13.74 38.80
N GLY A 179 14.78 15.02 38.68
CA GLY A 179 15.73 15.52 37.69
C GLY A 179 15.08 15.87 36.36
N PRO A 180 15.86 16.00 35.28
CA PRO A 180 15.29 16.26 33.94
C PRO A 180 14.43 15.10 33.51
N HIS A 181 13.17 15.42 33.20
CA HIS A 181 12.24 14.42 32.71
C HIS A 181 12.46 14.18 31.22
N LEU A 182 12.75 12.93 30.86
CA LEU A 182 12.82 12.48 29.50
C LEU A 182 11.55 11.70 29.19
N GLY A 183 10.84 12.12 28.17
CA GLY A 183 9.66 11.42 27.66
C GLY A 183 9.92 10.90 26.27
N LEU A 184 9.25 9.81 25.92
CA LEU A 184 9.23 9.30 24.56
C LEU A 184 7.94 9.73 23.89
N LYS A 185 8.05 10.29 22.71
CA LYS A 185 6.91 10.62 21.86
C LYS A 185 6.92 9.73 20.65
N ALA A 186 5.78 9.10 20.38
CA ALA A 186 5.60 8.26 19.21
C ALA A 186 4.77 9.00 18.13
N ILE A 187 5.27 8.98 16.92
CA ILE A 187 4.59 9.59 15.77
C ILE A 187 4.43 8.51 14.72
N GLN A 188 3.20 8.29 14.27
CA GLN A 188 2.94 7.36 13.18
C GLN A 188 3.03 8.05 11.83
N ARG A 189 3.66 7.40 10.89
CA ARG A 189 3.79 7.88 9.51
C ARG A 189 3.42 6.80 8.53
N LEU A 190 2.53 7.13 7.61
CA LEU A 190 2.23 6.28 6.46
C LEU A 190 3.32 6.49 5.41
N THR A 191 3.81 5.38 4.86
CA THR A 191 4.91 5.42 3.88
C THR A 191 4.45 6.02 2.56
N TYR A 192 3.21 5.77 2.17
CA TYR A 192 2.66 6.14 0.87
C TYR A 192 1.45 7.04 0.99
N LYS A 193 1.26 7.91 -0.01
CA LYS A 193 0.11 8.80 -0.07
C LYS A 193 -1.12 8.09 -0.62
N ASP A 194 -2.28 8.69 -0.39
CA ASP A 194 -3.55 8.20 -0.94
C ASP A 194 -3.49 8.15 -2.48
N GLY A 195 -3.85 7.01 -3.04
CA GLY A 195 -3.87 6.78 -4.47
C GLY A 195 -2.53 6.42 -5.09
N GLU A 196 -1.49 6.23 -4.29
CA GLU A 196 -0.16 5.86 -4.82
C GLU A 196 -0.13 4.39 -5.24
N LEU A 197 0.40 4.13 -6.43
CA LEU A 197 0.65 2.79 -6.94
C LEU A 197 2.12 2.44 -6.73
N ILE A 198 2.37 1.39 -5.97
CA ILE A 198 3.72 0.90 -5.69
C ILE A 198 4.00 -0.29 -6.60
N LYS A 199 4.87 -0.09 -7.58
CA LYS A 199 5.28 -1.13 -8.51
C LYS A 199 6.39 -1.95 -7.91
N SER A 200 6.07 -3.14 -7.44
CA SER A 200 7.04 -4.02 -6.79
C SER A 200 6.60 -5.47 -6.91
N VAL A 201 7.58 -6.38 -6.87
CA VAL A 201 7.36 -7.82 -6.69
C VAL A 201 7.56 -8.20 -5.22
N GLU A 202 8.18 -7.35 -4.44
CA GLU A 202 8.43 -7.58 -3.02
C GLU A 202 7.45 -6.80 -2.16
N GLY A 203 7.27 -7.26 -0.92
CA GLY A 203 6.43 -6.59 0.05
C GLY A 203 6.98 -5.25 0.50
N VAL A 204 6.09 -4.38 0.93
CA VAL A 204 6.41 -3.04 1.38
C VAL A 204 5.83 -2.78 2.77
N GLU A 205 6.41 -1.82 3.47
CA GLU A 205 5.91 -1.36 4.76
C GLU A 205 4.94 -0.21 4.54
N LEU A 206 3.77 -0.29 5.16
CA LEU A 206 2.73 0.73 5.03
C LEU A 206 2.78 1.76 6.14
N LEU A 207 3.24 1.38 7.31
CA LEU A 207 3.25 2.24 8.49
C LEU A 207 4.58 2.14 9.21
N ARG A 208 5.09 3.29 9.65
CA ARG A 208 6.27 3.38 10.52
C ARG A 208 5.93 4.21 11.74
N THR A 209 6.42 3.79 12.89
CA THR A 209 6.34 4.56 14.11
C THR A 209 7.70 5.19 14.39
N HIS A 210 7.72 6.51 14.41
CA HIS A 210 8.91 7.28 14.71
C HIS A 210 8.92 7.64 16.21
N LEU A 211 10.02 7.34 16.88
CA LEU A 211 10.20 7.68 18.28
C LEU A 211 11.15 8.86 18.42
N SER A 212 10.74 9.83 19.21
CA SER A 212 11.59 10.96 19.60
C SER A 212 11.66 11.06 21.11
N ILE A 213 12.77 11.60 21.60
CA ILE A 213 13.00 11.81 23.02
C ILE A 213 12.87 13.30 23.30
N GLU A 214 11.99 13.68 24.22
CA GLU A 214 11.76 15.06 24.63
C GLU A 214 12.20 15.24 26.08
N SER A 215 12.91 16.35 26.34
CA SER A 215 13.24 16.76 27.69
C SER A 215 12.20 17.76 28.20
N PHE A 216 11.59 17.46 29.34
CA PHE A 216 10.61 18.33 29.99
C PHE A 216 11.23 19.16 31.09
N ASN A 217 12.53 19.40 31.03
CA ASN A 217 13.29 20.20 31.98
C ASN A 217 13.13 21.71 31.70
N ALA A 218 13.66 22.55 32.58
CA ALA A 218 13.68 24.01 32.44
C ALA A 218 14.43 24.53 31.20
N THR A 219 15.11 23.67 30.47
CA THR A 219 15.69 23.95 29.14
C THR A 219 14.90 23.25 28.08
N PRO A 220 13.88 23.88 27.53
CA PRO A 220 12.87 23.21 26.71
C PRO A 220 13.28 22.90 25.27
N GLN A 221 14.52 23.09 24.87
CA GLN A 221 14.94 22.93 23.49
C GLN A 221 15.67 21.62 23.19
N MET A 222 15.76 20.73 24.16
CA MET A 222 16.42 19.45 23.91
C MET A 222 15.43 18.40 23.42
N THR A 223 15.30 18.30 22.11
CA THR A 223 14.64 17.19 21.48
C THR A 223 15.69 16.36 20.77
N ILE A 224 15.81 15.11 21.16
CA ILE A 224 16.75 14.19 20.54
C ILE A 224 15.94 13.28 19.64
N ASP A 225 16.24 13.35 18.34
CA ASP A 225 15.58 12.51 17.37
C ASP A 225 16.34 11.19 17.25
N VAL A 226 15.68 10.11 17.64
CA VAL A 226 16.26 8.77 17.65
C VAL A 226 16.33 8.16 16.25
N GLU A 227 15.71 8.79 15.26
CA GLU A 227 15.74 8.34 13.88
C GLU A 227 17.16 8.26 13.31
N SER A 228 18.04 9.18 13.71
CA SER A 228 19.43 9.22 13.28
C SER A 228 20.25 8.00 13.69
N ILE A 229 19.78 7.25 14.67
CA ILE A 229 20.47 6.05 15.17
C ILE A 229 20.33 4.87 14.22
N LYS A 230 19.32 4.90 13.39
CA LYS A 230 18.94 3.79 12.50
C LYS A 230 20.04 3.43 11.49
N ASP A 231 20.77 4.41 11.01
CA ASP A 231 21.73 4.23 9.92
C ASP A 231 23.07 3.65 10.38
N ASP A 232 23.38 3.73 11.65
CA ASP A 232 24.69 3.35 12.17
C ASP A 232 24.71 1.99 12.87
N ASN A 233 23.58 1.31 13.01
CA ASN A 233 23.45 0.12 13.84
C ASN A 233 23.99 0.31 15.28
N ASP A 234 24.32 1.52 15.62
CA ASP A 234 24.80 1.87 16.95
C ASP A 234 23.65 2.51 17.71
N ALA A 235 23.32 1.94 18.83
CA ALA A 235 22.31 2.48 19.72
C ALA A 235 22.81 3.73 20.46
N SER A 236 23.74 4.48 19.91
CA SER A 236 24.25 5.70 20.53
C SER A 236 23.38 6.88 20.12
N ILE A 237 22.88 7.55 21.12
CA ILE A 237 22.20 8.82 20.96
C ILE A 237 23.28 9.90 21.05
N ASN A 238 23.52 10.59 19.96
CA ASN A 238 24.45 11.72 19.93
C ASN A 238 23.76 13.03 20.31
#